data_314fd43e3bdaefac1f5e1669b2104914
#
_entry.id   314fd43e3bdaefac1f5e1669b2104914
#
_cell.length_a   1.000
_cell.length_b   1.000
_cell.length_c   1.000
_cell.angle_alpha   90.00
_cell.angle_beta   90.00
_cell.angle_gamma   90.00
#
_symmetry.space_group_name_H-M   'P 1'
#
loop_
_entity.id
_entity.type
_entity.pdbx_description
1 polymer ?
#
loop_
_entity_poly.entity_id
_entity_poly.type
_entity_poly.pdbx_seq_one_letter_code
_entity_poly.pdbx_strand_id
1 'polypeptide(L)'
;MKGIAIGLSNNSKEILKRLKKTEFVKDIYIAGSSKEDGKENELIQVQKPREILLKKWLEIDLIIFIGSIAASIRIINPFLTSKDQDPGVIVIDNKCSKIVPLIGLHQSNTRNIAFQIANLFGGEIIETNNSNDQSFLNLDAVSYTHLTLPTICSV
;
A
#
# COMPACT_ATOMS: atom_id res chain seq x y z
N MET A 1 1.36 -6.29 -13.78
CA MET A 1 1.86 -5.34 -12.79
C MET A 1 2.82 -6.05 -11.83
N LYS A 2 3.95 -5.43 -11.54
CA LYS A 2 4.97 -5.98 -10.63
C LYS A 2 4.93 -5.21 -9.30
N GLY A 3 4.07 -5.62 -8.40
CA GLY A 3 3.97 -5.02 -7.06
C GLY A 3 4.74 -5.80 -6.01
N ILE A 4 5.29 -5.10 -5.03
CA ILE A 4 5.92 -5.67 -3.85
C ILE A 4 5.32 -5.09 -2.58
N ALA A 5 5.33 -5.86 -1.50
CA ALA A 5 4.94 -5.37 -0.18
C ALA A 5 6.08 -5.53 0.82
N ILE A 6 6.31 -4.50 1.63
CA ILE A 6 7.42 -4.42 2.59
C ILE A 6 6.88 -4.08 3.96
N GLY A 7 6.97 -5.01 4.90
CA GLY A 7 6.67 -4.77 6.31
C GLY A 7 7.86 -4.15 7.04
N LEU A 8 7.63 -3.06 7.73
CA LEU A 8 8.67 -2.34 8.48
C LEU A 8 8.81 -2.83 9.92
N SER A 9 7.98 -3.78 10.34
CA SER A 9 8.03 -4.41 11.67
C SER A 9 7.51 -5.84 11.63
N ASN A 10 7.82 -6.62 12.67
CA ASN A 10 7.34 -8.01 12.78
C ASN A 10 5.81 -8.12 12.84
N ASN A 11 5.12 -7.08 13.29
CA ASN A 11 3.65 -7.05 13.34
C ASN A 11 2.98 -7.05 11.97
N SER A 12 3.74 -6.83 10.89
CA SER A 12 3.21 -6.80 9.52
C SER A 12 3.10 -8.17 8.86
N LYS A 13 3.54 -9.26 9.50
CA LYS A 13 3.57 -10.61 8.89
C LYS A 13 2.21 -11.05 8.34
N GLU A 14 1.15 -10.94 9.13
CA GLU A 14 -0.20 -11.36 8.72
C GLU A 14 -0.76 -10.50 7.59
N ILE A 15 -0.48 -9.21 7.63
CA ILE A 15 -0.88 -8.27 6.57
C ILE A 15 -0.17 -8.62 5.27
N LEU A 16 1.13 -8.89 5.32
CA LEU A 16 1.93 -9.30 4.17
C LEU A 16 1.41 -10.59 3.54
N LYS A 17 1.07 -11.61 4.35
CA LYS A 17 0.49 -12.86 3.86
C LYS A 17 -0.85 -12.65 3.16
N ARG A 18 -1.70 -11.76 3.66
CA ARG A 18 -2.97 -11.41 3.00
C ARG A 18 -2.74 -10.66 1.69
N LEU A 19 -1.80 -9.72 1.66
CA LEU A 19 -1.44 -8.99 0.45
C LEU A 19 -0.83 -9.91 -0.62
N LYS A 20 -0.04 -10.91 -0.23
CA LYS A 20 0.54 -11.90 -1.17
C LYS A 20 -0.51 -12.68 -1.95
N LYS A 21 -1.70 -12.87 -1.40
CA LYS A 21 -2.81 -13.56 -2.07
C LYS A 21 -3.51 -12.70 -3.13
N THR A 22 -3.17 -11.41 -3.22
CA THR A 22 -3.73 -10.50 -4.22
C THR A 22 -2.95 -10.58 -5.53
N GLU A 23 -3.60 -10.22 -6.63
CA GLU A 23 -2.97 -10.25 -7.96
C GLU A 23 -1.92 -9.16 -8.18
N PHE A 24 -1.96 -8.11 -7.37
CA PHE A 24 -1.06 -6.97 -7.52
C PHE A 24 0.23 -7.07 -6.70
N VAL A 25 0.38 -8.05 -5.80
CA VAL A 25 1.61 -8.27 -5.03
C VAL A 25 2.28 -9.58 -5.43
N LYS A 26 3.52 -9.49 -5.96
CA LYS A 26 4.32 -10.66 -6.35
C LYS A 26 5.24 -11.15 -5.25
N ASP A 27 5.94 -10.22 -4.58
CA ASP A 27 6.91 -10.55 -3.55
C ASP A 27 6.60 -9.79 -2.26
N ILE A 28 6.84 -10.44 -1.14
CA ILE A 28 6.68 -9.86 0.19
C ILE A 28 7.99 -9.88 0.95
N TYR A 29 8.31 -8.78 1.60
CA TYR A 29 9.54 -8.59 2.36
C TYR A 29 9.23 -8.09 3.77
N ILE A 30 10.05 -8.48 4.74
CA ILE A 30 9.97 -7.96 6.10
C ILE A 30 11.31 -7.44 6.55
N ALA A 31 11.33 -6.21 7.08
CA ALA A 31 12.51 -5.61 7.66
C ALA A 31 12.67 -6.07 9.12
N GLY A 32 13.86 -6.51 9.49
CA GLY A 32 14.18 -6.91 10.86
C GLY A 32 15.27 -7.95 10.92
N SER A 33 15.95 -8.04 12.06
CA SER A 33 17.09 -8.92 12.30
C SER A 33 16.72 -10.16 13.13
N SER A 34 15.49 -10.58 13.21
CA SER A 34 15.17 -11.80 13.94
C SER A 34 15.54 -13.01 13.11
N LYS A 35 16.58 -13.71 13.57
CA LYS A 35 16.90 -15.07 13.17
C LYS A 35 15.84 -16.01 13.76
N GLU A 36 14.62 -15.93 13.32
CA GLU A 36 13.67 -17.01 13.52
C GLU A 36 13.75 -17.88 12.29
N ASP A 37 14.49 -18.99 12.43
CA ASP A 37 14.55 -20.11 11.50
C ASP A 37 13.15 -20.77 11.41
N GLY A 38 12.29 -20.16 10.67
CA GLY A 38 11.01 -20.73 10.26
C GLY A 38 10.91 -20.60 8.75
N LYS A 39 11.03 -21.71 8.04
CA LYS A 39 10.67 -21.86 6.63
C LYS A 39 9.18 -21.59 6.41
N GLU A 40 8.74 -20.37 6.61
CA GLU A 40 7.52 -19.89 6.00
C GLU A 40 7.87 -19.43 4.59
N ASN A 41 7.68 -20.31 3.64
CA ASN A 41 8.20 -20.35 2.28
C ASN A 41 7.94 -19.15 1.36
N GLU A 42 7.36 -18.05 1.85
CA GLU A 42 6.98 -16.92 0.99
C GLU A 42 7.48 -15.55 1.48
N LEU A 43 7.92 -15.45 2.73
CA LEU A 43 8.33 -14.19 3.33
C LEU A 43 9.84 -14.03 3.28
N ILE A 44 10.32 -13.03 2.53
CA ILE A 44 11.74 -12.75 2.38
C ILE A 44 12.17 -11.77 3.48
N GLN A 45 13.05 -12.21 4.36
CA GLN A 45 13.65 -11.34 5.38
C GLN A 45 14.74 -10.47 4.76
N VAL A 46 14.74 -9.19 5.11
CA VAL A 46 15.76 -8.24 4.66
C VAL A 46 16.22 -7.36 5.80
N GLN A 47 17.52 -7.16 5.89
CA GLN A 47 18.06 -6.27 6.90
C GLN A 47 17.72 -4.81 6.62
N LYS A 48 17.80 -4.40 5.35
CA LYS A 48 17.54 -3.03 4.93
C LYS A 48 16.61 -3.00 3.70
N PRO A 49 15.39 -2.47 3.83
CA PRO A 49 14.46 -2.33 2.70
C PRO A 49 15.04 -1.58 1.50
N ARG A 50 15.96 -0.65 1.73
CA ARG A 50 16.64 0.09 0.66
C ARG A 50 17.42 -0.80 -0.31
N GLU A 51 17.98 -1.92 0.14
CA GLU A 51 18.74 -2.84 -0.70
C GLU A 51 17.86 -3.51 -1.76
N ILE A 52 16.60 -3.77 -1.43
CA ILE A 52 15.62 -4.30 -2.39
C ILE A 52 15.30 -3.23 -3.43
N LEU A 53 15.02 -2.02 -2.96
CA LEU A 53 14.66 -0.92 -3.83
C LEU A 53 15.80 -0.53 -4.77
N LEU A 54 17.04 -0.55 -4.29
CA LEU A 54 18.22 -0.29 -5.12
C LEU A 54 18.29 -1.22 -6.34
N LYS A 55 17.90 -2.47 -6.17
CA LYS A 55 17.94 -3.49 -7.24
C LYS A 55 16.71 -3.48 -8.12
N LYS A 56 15.57 -3.10 -7.60
CA LYS A 56 14.25 -3.34 -8.25
C LYS A 56 13.49 -2.06 -8.60
N TRP A 57 13.94 -0.87 -8.22
CA TRP A 57 13.17 0.38 -8.36
C TRP A 57 12.58 0.61 -9.75
N LEU A 58 13.41 0.39 -10.78
CA LEU A 58 13.01 0.58 -12.19
C LEU A 58 12.16 -0.57 -12.77
N GLU A 59 12.07 -1.68 -12.05
CA GLU A 59 11.32 -2.86 -12.49
C GLU A 59 9.96 -3.01 -11.80
N ILE A 60 9.71 -2.22 -10.77
CA ILE A 60 8.53 -2.30 -9.91
C ILE A 60 7.53 -1.23 -10.35
N ASP A 61 6.27 -1.61 -10.44
CA ASP A 61 5.15 -0.70 -10.72
C ASP A 61 4.49 -0.19 -9.44
N LEU A 62 4.57 -0.97 -8.36
CA LEU A 62 3.88 -0.67 -7.09
C LEU A 62 4.69 -1.13 -5.88
N ILE A 63 4.77 -0.28 -4.86
CA ILE A 63 5.33 -0.60 -3.55
C ILE A 63 4.26 -0.36 -2.48
N ILE A 64 4.04 -1.36 -1.63
CA ILE A 64 3.15 -1.24 -0.47
C ILE A 64 3.99 -1.37 0.79
N PHE A 65 4.06 -0.32 1.59
CA PHE A 65 4.68 -0.35 2.91
C PHE A 65 3.65 -0.62 3.99
N ILE A 66 4.00 -1.47 4.96
CA ILE A 66 3.23 -1.64 6.19
C ILE A 66 4.05 -1.06 7.33
N GLY A 67 3.60 0.09 7.86
CA GLY A 67 4.30 0.83 8.90
C GLY A 67 4.02 2.32 8.87
N SER A 68 4.97 3.14 9.33
CA SER A 68 4.80 4.59 9.38
C SER A 68 5.13 5.26 8.05
N ILE A 69 4.38 6.31 7.71
CA ILE A 69 4.63 7.16 6.54
C ILE A 69 6.05 7.76 6.59
N ALA A 70 6.47 8.25 7.76
CA ALA A 70 7.80 8.85 7.92
C ALA A 70 8.94 7.90 7.60
N ALA A 71 8.84 6.63 8.02
CA ALA A 71 9.83 5.61 7.69
C ALA A 71 9.80 5.29 6.19
N SER A 72 8.63 5.14 5.60
CA SER A 72 8.47 4.89 4.17
C SER A 72 9.10 6.00 3.32
N ILE A 73 8.84 7.27 3.65
CA ILE A 73 9.43 8.42 2.96
C ILE A 73 10.96 8.39 3.03
N ARG A 74 11.54 8.12 4.20
CA ARG A 74 13.00 8.04 4.36
C ARG A 74 13.62 6.90 3.55
N ILE A 75 12.89 5.82 3.35
CA ILE A 75 13.35 4.68 2.56
C ILE A 75 13.35 5.03 1.06
N ILE A 76 12.28 5.62 0.55
CA ILE A 76 12.11 5.88 -0.88
C ILE A 76 12.82 7.15 -1.36
N ASN A 77 13.04 8.13 -0.49
CA ASN A 77 13.59 9.43 -0.87
C ASN A 77 14.83 9.39 -1.77
N PRO A 78 15.82 8.50 -1.56
CA PRO A 78 17.00 8.44 -2.43
C PRO A 78 16.72 7.94 -3.85
N PHE A 79 15.57 7.31 -4.10
CA PHE A 79 15.20 6.69 -5.36
C PHE A 79 14.25 7.55 -6.20
N LEU A 80 13.63 8.54 -5.59
CA LEU A 80 12.66 9.41 -6.28
C LEU A 80 13.37 10.21 -7.38
N THR A 81 12.85 10.12 -8.59
CA THR A 81 13.39 10.77 -9.78
C THR A 81 12.37 11.70 -10.41
N SER A 82 11.24 11.18 -10.83
CA SER A 82 10.20 11.97 -11.46
C SER A 82 8.83 11.36 -11.26
N LYS A 83 7.82 12.21 -11.28
CA LYS A 83 6.42 11.82 -11.13
C LYS A 83 5.98 10.75 -12.15
N ASP A 84 6.64 10.71 -13.29
CA ASP A 84 6.28 9.86 -14.42
C ASP A 84 7.02 8.52 -14.44
N GLN A 85 8.11 8.40 -13.71
CA GLN A 85 8.97 7.20 -13.71
C GLN A 85 8.93 6.45 -12.39
N ASP A 86 8.56 7.12 -11.31
CA ASP A 86 8.55 6.50 -10.00
C ASP A 86 7.37 5.52 -9.85
N PRO A 87 7.56 4.38 -9.20
CA PRO A 87 6.48 3.44 -8.94
C PRO A 87 5.40 4.06 -8.04
N GLY A 88 4.20 3.53 -8.11
CA GLY A 88 3.16 3.86 -7.14
C GLY A 88 3.57 3.41 -5.73
N VAL A 89 3.31 4.24 -4.73
CA VAL A 89 3.61 3.92 -3.33
C VAL A 89 2.36 4.06 -2.48
N ILE A 90 2.01 3.00 -1.76
CA ILE A 90 0.92 2.97 -0.79
C ILE A 90 1.50 2.64 0.58
N VAL A 91 1.06 3.34 1.61
CA VAL A 91 1.42 3.05 3.00
C VAL A 91 0.18 2.61 3.77
N ILE A 92 0.31 1.51 4.50
CA ILE A 92 -0.74 0.94 5.35
C ILE A 92 -0.22 0.97 6.78
N ASP A 93 -1.00 1.45 7.74
CA ASP A 93 -0.65 1.37 9.16
C ASP A 93 -0.72 -0.08 9.67
N ASN A 94 -0.04 -0.38 10.78
CA ASN A 94 0.01 -1.74 11.34
C ASN A 94 -1.36 -2.30 11.80
N LYS A 95 -2.38 -1.46 11.90
CA LYS A 95 -3.75 -1.87 12.22
C LYS A 95 -4.63 -2.01 10.99
N CYS A 96 -4.10 -1.72 9.80
CA CYS A 96 -4.85 -1.63 8.54
C CYS A 96 -6.03 -0.66 8.61
N SER A 97 -6.00 0.32 9.50
CA SER A 97 -7.06 1.30 9.68
C SER A 97 -6.95 2.47 8.71
N LYS A 98 -5.73 2.77 8.25
CA LYS A 98 -5.43 3.87 7.34
C LYS A 98 -4.60 3.38 6.16
N ILE A 99 -5.08 3.68 4.97
CA ILE A 99 -4.41 3.38 3.70
C ILE A 99 -4.11 4.70 3.02
N VAL A 100 -2.83 4.99 2.82
CA VAL A 100 -2.37 6.26 2.27
C VAL A 100 -1.68 6.03 0.94
N PRO A 101 -2.34 6.33 -0.19
CA PRO A 101 -1.66 6.37 -1.48
C PRO A 101 -0.75 7.60 -1.52
N LEU A 102 0.55 7.36 -1.42
CA LEU A 102 1.56 8.41 -1.21
C LEU A 102 2.09 8.99 -2.52
N ILE A 103 2.37 8.13 -3.50
CA ILE A 103 2.96 8.51 -4.79
C ILE A 103 2.29 7.70 -5.91
N GLY A 104 2.26 8.27 -7.13
CA GLY A 104 1.84 7.56 -8.32
C GLY A 104 0.33 7.55 -8.57
N LEU A 105 -0.41 8.48 -7.99
CA LEU A 105 -1.87 8.56 -8.12
C LEU A 105 -2.36 8.76 -9.57
N HIS A 106 -1.53 9.34 -10.43
CA HIS A 106 -1.94 9.72 -11.79
C HIS A 106 -1.58 8.71 -12.87
N GLN A 107 -0.56 7.87 -12.65
CA GLN A 107 -0.01 7.01 -13.69
C GLN A 107 -0.23 5.53 -13.48
N SER A 108 -0.25 5.13 -12.25
CA SER A 108 -0.46 3.74 -11.91
C SER A 108 -1.90 3.56 -11.44
N ASN A 109 -2.37 2.35 -11.52
CA ASN A 109 -3.63 1.93 -10.92
C ASN A 109 -3.59 2.03 -9.36
N THR A 110 -2.67 2.86 -8.83
CA THR A 110 -2.35 2.98 -7.39
C THR A 110 -3.57 3.34 -6.59
N ARG A 111 -4.38 4.28 -7.08
CA ARG A 111 -5.62 4.68 -6.41
C ARG A 111 -6.62 3.53 -6.32
N ASN A 112 -6.85 2.83 -7.43
CA ASN A 112 -7.76 1.69 -7.46
C ASN A 112 -7.28 0.56 -6.55
N ILE A 113 -5.97 0.32 -6.51
CA ILE A 113 -5.38 -0.67 -5.61
C ILE A 113 -5.54 -0.25 -4.16
N ALA A 114 -5.37 1.03 -3.83
CA ALA A 114 -5.62 1.53 -2.48
C ALA A 114 -7.07 1.28 -2.04
N PHE A 115 -8.05 1.45 -2.95
CA PHE A 115 -9.45 1.09 -2.67
C PHE A 115 -9.65 -0.42 -2.47
N GLN A 116 -9.00 -1.25 -3.28
CA GLN A 116 -9.06 -2.71 -3.10
C GLN A 116 -8.46 -3.13 -1.75
N ILE A 117 -7.34 -2.53 -1.35
CA ILE A 117 -6.71 -2.76 -0.04
C ILE A 117 -7.63 -2.30 1.10
N ALA A 118 -8.25 -1.12 0.97
CA ALA A 118 -9.19 -0.61 1.96
C ALA A 118 -10.37 -1.58 2.15
N ASN A 119 -10.93 -2.08 1.07
CA ASN A 119 -12.00 -3.08 1.12
C ASN A 119 -11.54 -4.40 1.73
N LEU A 120 -10.31 -4.85 1.38
CA LEU A 120 -9.76 -6.11 1.89
C LEU A 120 -9.56 -6.09 3.42
N PHE A 121 -9.15 -4.96 3.97
CA PHE A 121 -8.83 -4.83 5.39
C PHE A 121 -9.89 -4.07 6.20
N GLY A 122 -10.87 -3.45 5.57
CA GLY A 122 -11.85 -2.60 6.24
C GLY A 122 -11.29 -1.26 6.71
N GLY A 123 -10.24 -0.78 6.05
CA GLY A 123 -9.57 0.48 6.40
C GLY A 123 -10.11 1.68 5.63
N GLU A 124 -9.70 2.87 6.03
CA GLU A 124 -10.04 4.15 5.42
C GLU A 124 -8.89 4.65 4.54
N ILE A 125 -9.21 5.17 3.36
CA ILE A 125 -8.23 5.82 2.49
C ILE A 125 -8.05 7.26 2.90
N ILE A 126 -6.81 7.68 3.07
CA ILE A 126 -6.43 9.05 3.33
C ILE A 126 -5.81 9.66 2.07
N GLU A 127 -6.53 10.52 1.41
CA GLU A 127 -6.06 11.29 0.25
C GLU A 127 -5.98 12.78 0.61
N THR A 128 -4.90 13.43 0.20
CA THR A 128 -4.66 14.85 0.47
C THR A 128 -4.79 15.72 -0.79
N ASN A 129 -5.09 15.13 -1.93
CA ASN A 129 -5.22 15.84 -3.19
C ASN A 129 -6.57 16.56 -3.29
N ASN A 130 -6.51 17.87 -3.48
CA ASN A 130 -7.66 18.72 -3.82
C ASN A 130 -8.06 18.60 -5.30
N SER A 131 -7.88 17.47 -5.94
CA SER A 131 -8.41 17.31 -7.27
C SER A 131 -9.94 17.23 -7.16
N ASN A 132 -10.59 18.32 -7.54
CA ASN A 132 -12.03 18.41 -7.78
C ASN A 132 -12.50 17.48 -8.93
N ASP A 133 -11.75 16.44 -9.24
CA ASP A 133 -12.18 15.38 -10.12
C ASP A 133 -13.20 14.48 -9.40
N GLN A 134 -14.37 15.06 -9.20
CA GLN A 134 -15.60 14.35 -8.83
C GLN A 134 -15.97 13.24 -9.84
N SER A 135 -15.23 13.13 -10.95
CA SER A 135 -15.46 12.13 -11.99
C SER A 135 -15.07 10.71 -11.59
N PHE A 136 -14.42 10.52 -10.44
CA PHE A 136 -14.06 9.19 -9.90
C PHE A 136 -14.71 8.88 -8.56
N LEU A 137 -15.84 9.47 -8.26
CA LEU A 137 -16.75 8.86 -7.30
C LEU A 137 -17.20 7.55 -7.93
N ASN A 138 -16.49 6.47 -7.59
CA ASN A 138 -16.88 5.14 -8.01
C ASN A 138 -18.35 4.96 -7.68
N LEU A 139 -19.13 4.53 -8.66
CA LEU A 139 -20.53 4.17 -8.48
C LEU A 139 -20.72 3.23 -7.28
N ASP A 140 -19.73 2.39 -7.01
CA ASP A 140 -19.71 1.49 -5.87
C ASP A 140 -19.56 2.22 -4.53
N ALA A 141 -18.69 3.24 -4.44
CA ALA A 141 -18.59 4.06 -3.24
C ALA A 141 -19.86 4.93 -3.05
N VAL A 142 -20.45 5.40 -4.12
CA VAL A 142 -21.72 6.14 -4.09
C VAL A 142 -22.87 5.22 -3.67
N SER A 143 -22.93 3.98 -4.14
CA SER A 143 -23.94 3.01 -3.73
C SER A 143 -23.82 2.65 -2.25
N TYR A 144 -22.60 2.51 -1.73
CA TYR A 144 -22.36 2.27 -0.31
C TYR A 144 -22.78 3.46 0.55
N THR A 145 -22.43 4.67 0.15
CA THR A 145 -22.83 5.90 0.84
C THR A 145 -24.34 6.09 0.75
N HIS A 146 -24.95 5.68 -0.35
CA HIS A 146 -26.40 5.78 -0.56
C HIS A 146 -27.20 4.82 0.34
N LEU A 147 -26.64 3.66 0.70
CA LEU A 147 -27.28 2.70 1.60
C LEU A 147 -27.22 3.15 3.08
N THR A 148 -26.22 3.94 3.46
CA THR A 148 -26.03 4.39 4.85
C THR A 148 -26.57 5.78 5.14
N LEU A 149 -26.52 6.70 4.18
CA LEU A 149 -27.01 8.09 4.34
C LEU A 149 -28.48 8.22 4.71
N PRO A 150 -29.44 7.47 4.12
CA PRO A 150 -30.85 7.59 4.50
C PRO A 150 -31.09 7.25 5.96
N THR A 151 -30.32 6.33 6.51
CA THR A 151 -30.43 5.92 7.92
C THR A 151 -29.88 7.00 8.85
N ILE A 152 -28.84 7.70 8.46
CA ILE A 152 -28.20 8.77 9.23
C ILE A 152 -29.03 10.06 9.12
N CYS A 153 -29.55 10.39 7.95
CA CYS A 153 -30.30 11.61 7.70
C CYS A 153 -31.73 11.58 8.27
N SER A 154 -32.28 10.41 8.61
CA SER A 154 -33.58 10.26 9.23
C SER A 154 -33.58 10.51 10.76
N VAL A 155 -32.44 10.79 11.31
CA VAL A 155 -32.23 11.18 12.70
C VAL A 155 -32.13 12.70 12.81
#